data_fc884dfca853c9c56f6fdcea45d16a21
#
_entry.id   fc884dfca853c9c56f6fdcea45d16a21
#
_cell.length_a   1.000
_cell.length_b   1.000
_cell.length_c   1.000
_cell.angle_alpha   90.00
_cell.angle_beta   90.00
_cell.angle_gamma   90.00
#
_symmetry.space_group_name_H-M   'P 1'
#
loop_
_entity.id
_entity.type
_entity.pdbx_description
1 polymer ?
#
loop_
_entity_poly.entity_id
_entity_poly.type
_entity_poly.pdbx_seq_one_letter_code
_entity_poly.pdbx_strand_id
1 'polypeptide(L)'
;MKKWLTGLLTLGVLFSLAACKTSETKEAKTEEKITSFSDAEKQGKGETVTFYGFGGDEKANAWVDEVVTPAMKEKYDITVKRVPMDIDQILNKLTTEKEAGTKTGDIDVIWINGENFYTAKQAKLLYGPIAKNVESFKKLMDVDGHNSKYDFGVKIDGYEVPYGSAQLVFAGDKETFKNGFPTDTQALLAYAKENPGKITYTAPPEFTGSAFVRNIICDIVGYDKVEAAGATKEELYKVIKPGLDYLNEIKPYLWQEGKTYPTTTAELDQMFAAGQIDMSYSYSQMHVAQKRSDNEFKQSTESFLFDKGTIANQSYLAIANTSKVKAGALLLINEMTSESAQLKKAEAKYGYSIPPFDPDKLSEETNQKLTDLYKNQGVLSLEEMQEKQIPEVQAEKIPIIESLWKEHVLNE
;
A
#
# COMPACT_ATOMS: atom_id res chain seq x y z
N MET A 1 -65.42 35.86 -29.49
CA MET A 1 -65.64 37.00 -30.40
C MET A 1 -64.26 37.42 -30.96
N LYS A 2 -64.20 37.26 -32.28
CA LYS A 2 -63.58 38.16 -33.26
C LYS A 2 -62.10 38.56 -33.00
N LYS A 3 -61.18 38.30 -33.81
CA LYS A 3 -60.97 38.33 -35.25
C LYS A 3 -59.62 39.07 -35.51
N TRP A 4 -58.70 38.48 -36.28
CA TRP A 4 -58.01 38.98 -37.46
C TRP A 4 -57.08 40.22 -37.26
N LEU A 5 -55.88 40.36 -37.85
CA LEU A 5 -55.47 40.26 -39.29
C LEU A 5 -53.90 40.23 -39.37
N THR A 6 -53.36 39.38 -40.12
CA THR A 6 -52.50 39.49 -41.32
C THR A 6 -51.71 40.80 -41.55
N GLY A 7 -50.43 40.70 -41.86
CA GLY A 7 -49.59 41.72 -42.50
C GLY A 7 -48.28 41.16 -42.97
N LEU A 8 -48.16 40.99 -44.27
CA LEU A 8 -47.04 40.49 -45.10
C LEU A 8 -46.05 41.62 -45.48
N LEU A 9 -44.89 41.20 -46.01
CA LEU A 9 -43.92 41.93 -46.85
C LEU A 9 -42.80 42.66 -46.09
N THR A 10 -41.55 42.67 -46.49
CA THR A 10 -40.74 42.26 -47.65
C THR A 10 -39.28 42.43 -47.32
N LEU A 11 -38.46 41.59 -47.88
CA LEU A 11 -37.10 41.72 -48.41
C LEU A 11 -36.19 42.87 -47.91
N GLY A 12 -35.04 42.51 -47.38
CA GLY A 12 -33.86 43.35 -47.27
C GLY A 12 -32.60 42.50 -47.15
N VAL A 13 -32.03 42.11 -48.30
CA VAL A 13 -30.69 41.50 -48.40
C VAL A 13 -29.67 42.58 -48.16
N LEU A 14 -28.78 42.41 -47.16
CA LEU A 14 -27.50 43.10 -47.10
C LEU A 14 -26.44 42.15 -46.58
N PHE A 15 -25.50 41.88 -47.46
CA PHE A 15 -24.22 41.24 -47.23
C PHE A 15 -23.46 41.92 -46.09
N SER A 16 -23.00 41.18 -45.11
CA SER A 16 -21.92 41.57 -44.25
C SER A 16 -20.94 40.42 -44.11
N LEU A 17 -19.75 40.66 -44.59
CA LEU A 17 -18.62 39.75 -44.70
C LEU A 17 -18.23 39.10 -43.36
N ALA A 18 -17.88 37.85 -43.51
CA ALA A 18 -17.29 36.95 -42.57
C ALA A 18 -16.04 37.53 -41.87
N ALA A 19 -16.04 37.41 -40.54
CA ALA A 19 -14.80 37.21 -39.81
C ALA A 19 -14.81 35.74 -39.35
N CYS A 20 -14.20 34.88 -40.13
CA CYS A 20 -13.80 33.55 -39.70
C CYS A 20 -12.80 33.69 -38.56
N LYS A 21 -13.24 33.63 -37.32
CA LYS A 21 -12.41 33.21 -36.24
C LYS A 21 -12.29 31.68 -36.36
N THR A 22 -11.17 31.22 -36.88
CA THR A 22 -10.73 29.84 -36.75
C THR A 22 -10.61 29.54 -35.26
N SER A 23 -11.67 28.97 -34.67
CA SER A 23 -11.52 28.18 -33.47
C SER A 23 -10.73 26.95 -33.89
N GLU A 24 -9.46 26.89 -33.50
CA GLU A 24 -8.73 25.64 -33.47
C GLU A 24 -9.53 24.66 -32.62
N THR A 25 -10.35 23.86 -33.25
CA THR A 25 -10.81 22.60 -32.69
C THR A 25 -9.55 21.78 -32.45
N LYS A 26 -9.10 21.71 -31.19
CA LYS A 26 -8.17 20.67 -30.78
C LYS A 26 -8.83 19.35 -31.20
N GLU A 27 -8.35 18.77 -32.29
CA GLU A 27 -8.67 17.38 -32.64
C GLU A 27 -8.45 16.56 -31.41
N ALA A 28 -9.48 15.84 -30.98
CA ALA A 28 -9.37 14.84 -29.93
C ALA A 28 -8.31 13.85 -30.44
N LYS A 29 -7.10 13.89 -29.85
CA LYS A 29 -6.06 12.90 -30.11
C LYS A 29 -6.71 11.55 -29.89
N THR A 30 -6.83 10.75 -30.92
CA THR A 30 -7.14 9.33 -30.79
C THR A 30 -6.09 8.75 -29.84
N GLU A 31 -6.51 8.20 -28.71
CA GLU A 31 -5.60 7.53 -27.76
C GLU A 31 -4.90 6.40 -28.54
N GLU A 32 -3.65 6.66 -28.96
CA GLU A 32 -2.82 5.60 -29.51
C GLU A 32 -2.50 4.61 -28.39
N LYS A 33 -2.59 3.32 -28.70
CA LYS A 33 -2.32 2.26 -27.74
C LYS A 33 -0.88 2.37 -27.24
N ILE A 34 -0.68 2.52 -25.94
CA ILE A 34 0.63 2.52 -25.31
C ILE A 34 1.18 1.09 -25.34
N THR A 35 2.12 0.83 -26.22
CA THR A 35 2.72 -0.50 -26.41
C THR A 35 4.14 -0.60 -25.87
N SER A 36 4.77 0.57 -25.60
CA SER A 36 6.12 0.67 -25.08
C SER A 36 6.29 1.89 -24.18
N PHE A 37 7.39 1.94 -23.43
CA PHE A 37 7.78 3.12 -22.66
C PHE A 37 8.00 4.34 -23.56
N SER A 38 8.65 4.14 -24.71
CA SER A 38 8.87 5.22 -25.70
C SER A 38 7.58 5.80 -26.27
N ASP A 39 6.51 5.00 -26.40
CA ASP A 39 5.19 5.51 -26.77
C ASP A 39 4.63 6.41 -25.67
N ALA A 40 4.80 6.01 -24.41
CA ALA A 40 4.37 6.83 -23.28
C ALA A 40 5.11 8.17 -23.22
N GLU A 41 6.42 8.20 -23.46
CA GLU A 41 7.21 9.44 -23.50
C GLU A 41 6.72 10.41 -24.57
N LYS A 42 6.36 9.90 -25.75
CA LYS A 42 5.86 10.73 -26.86
C LYS A 42 4.47 11.29 -26.59
N GLN A 43 3.58 10.46 -26.00
CA GLN A 43 2.18 10.80 -25.81
C GLN A 43 1.93 11.60 -24.54
N GLY A 44 2.64 11.27 -23.44
CA GLY A 44 2.40 11.82 -22.09
C GLY A 44 2.98 13.21 -21.85
N LYS A 45 3.84 13.71 -22.74
CA LYS A 45 4.49 15.02 -22.55
C LYS A 45 3.46 16.16 -22.44
N GLY A 46 3.61 16.97 -21.40
CA GLY A 46 2.76 18.15 -21.16
C GLY A 46 1.42 17.83 -20.50
N GLU A 47 1.16 16.57 -20.11
CA GLU A 47 -0.07 16.18 -19.43
C GLU A 47 -0.13 16.63 -17.96
N THR A 48 -1.32 16.66 -17.41
CA THR A 48 -1.54 16.75 -15.95
C THR A 48 -2.04 15.41 -15.48
N VAL A 49 -1.31 14.79 -14.56
CA VAL A 49 -1.59 13.46 -14.00
C VAL A 49 -1.97 13.60 -12.53
N THR A 50 -3.05 12.96 -12.11
CA THR A 50 -3.45 12.90 -10.71
C THR A 50 -2.92 11.62 -10.07
N PHE A 51 -2.40 11.74 -8.84
CA PHE A 51 -2.02 10.61 -7.99
C PHE A 51 -2.89 10.60 -6.74
N TYR A 52 -3.64 9.54 -6.56
CA TYR A 52 -4.49 9.30 -5.40
C TYR A 52 -3.81 8.31 -4.45
N GLY A 53 -3.59 8.72 -3.22
CA GLY A 53 -2.97 7.92 -2.18
C GLY A 53 -3.40 8.36 -0.78
N PHE A 54 -3.06 7.55 0.22
CA PHE A 54 -3.40 7.84 1.61
C PHE A 54 -2.83 9.18 2.09
N GLY A 55 -3.69 10.01 2.65
CA GLY A 55 -3.30 11.37 3.08
C GLY A 55 -2.60 11.43 4.43
N GLY A 56 -2.69 10.38 5.25
CA GLY A 56 -2.16 10.36 6.61
C GLY A 56 -0.65 10.11 6.73
N ASP A 57 0.03 9.74 5.64
CA ASP A 57 1.48 9.59 5.62
C ASP A 57 2.15 10.88 5.11
N GLU A 58 2.39 11.83 6.00
CA GLU A 58 2.96 13.13 5.67
C GLU A 58 4.35 13.02 5.02
N LYS A 59 5.18 12.05 5.42
CA LYS A 59 6.53 11.85 4.89
C LYS A 59 6.50 11.32 3.46
N ALA A 60 5.68 10.31 3.18
CA ALA A 60 5.47 9.83 1.81
C ALA A 60 4.83 10.90 0.92
N ASN A 61 3.90 11.68 1.46
CA ASN A 61 3.29 12.79 0.73
C ASN A 61 4.31 13.88 0.38
N ALA A 62 5.19 14.25 1.32
CA ALA A 62 6.29 15.20 1.06
C ALA A 62 7.26 14.67 -0.01
N TRP A 63 7.55 13.36 -0.03
CA TRP A 63 8.38 12.78 -1.09
C TRP A 63 7.73 12.93 -2.47
N VAL A 64 6.43 12.70 -2.61
CA VAL A 64 5.73 12.92 -3.89
C VAL A 64 5.83 14.38 -4.31
N ASP A 65 5.59 15.31 -3.38
CA ASP A 65 5.51 16.75 -3.68
C ASP A 65 6.90 17.35 -3.96
N GLU A 66 7.95 16.93 -3.24
CA GLU A 66 9.30 17.53 -3.29
C GLU A 66 10.29 16.79 -4.21
N VAL A 67 10.07 15.51 -4.50
CA VAL A 67 10.98 14.69 -5.31
C VAL A 67 10.34 14.30 -6.63
N VAL A 68 9.18 13.63 -6.59
CA VAL A 68 8.55 13.08 -7.81
C VAL A 68 7.98 14.20 -8.69
N THR A 69 7.22 15.13 -8.11
CA THR A 69 6.57 16.21 -8.86
C THR A 69 7.56 17.07 -9.64
N PRO A 70 8.68 17.57 -9.05
CA PRO A 70 9.68 18.31 -9.81
C PRO A 70 10.34 17.47 -10.89
N ALA A 71 10.67 16.19 -10.61
CA ALA A 71 11.30 15.30 -11.58
C ALA A 71 10.40 15.04 -12.79
N MET A 72 9.11 14.84 -12.58
CA MET A 72 8.13 14.68 -13.66
C MET A 72 8.01 15.93 -14.52
N LYS A 73 8.06 17.12 -13.89
CA LYS A 73 8.04 18.40 -14.62
C LYS A 73 9.30 18.59 -15.43
N GLU A 74 10.47 18.29 -14.88
CA GLU A 74 11.76 18.44 -15.55
C GLU A 74 11.92 17.47 -16.73
N LYS A 75 11.65 16.17 -16.50
CA LYS A 75 11.90 15.10 -17.48
C LYS A 75 10.88 15.07 -18.61
N TYR A 76 9.60 15.28 -18.28
CA TYR A 76 8.49 15.00 -19.20
C TYR A 76 7.55 16.20 -19.40
N ASP A 77 7.81 17.36 -18.77
CA ASP A 77 6.90 18.51 -18.72
C ASP A 77 5.51 18.15 -18.14
N ILE A 78 5.42 17.07 -17.35
CA ILE A 78 4.19 16.60 -16.72
C ILE A 78 3.95 17.32 -15.40
N THR A 79 2.71 17.77 -15.17
CA THR A 79 2.28 18.32 -13.90
C THR A 79 1.61 17.23 -13.08
N VAL A 80 2.18 16.87 -11.91
CA VAL A 80 1.58 15.91 -10.99
C VAL A 80 0.68 16.64 -9.98
N LYS A 81 -0.52 16.12 -9.76
CA LYS A 81 -1.45 16.56 -8.71
C LYS A 81 -1.70 15.42 -7.75
N ARG A 82 -1.13 15.49 -6.55
CA ARG A 82 -1.43 14.54 -5.48
C ARG A 82 -2.78 14.88 -4.85
N VAL A 83 -3.62 13.86 -4.68
CA VAL A 83 -4.95 13.96 -4.06
C VAL A 83 -5.00 12.98 -2.89
N PRO A 84 -5.04 13.45 -1.62
CA PRO A 84 -5.19 12.59 -0.47
C PRO A 84 -6.60 11.99 -0.44
N MET A 85 -6.70 10.67 -0.42
CA MET A 85 -7.97 9.96 -0.36
C MET A 85 -7.75 8.52 0.12
N ASP A 86 -8.64 8.02 0.98
CA ASP A 86 -8.61 6.64 1.43
C ASP A 86 -9.01 5.69 0.30
N ILE A 87 -8.43 4.50 0.29
CA ILE A 87 -8.60 3.54 -0.82
C ILE A 87 -10.06 3.16 -1.03
N ASP A 88 -10.85 3.00 0.02
CA ASP A 88 -12.28 2.70 -0.09
C ASP A 88 -13.05 3.79 -0.84
N GLN A 89 -12.72 5.06 -0.59
CA GLN A 89 -13.31 6.20 -1.28
C GLN A 89 -12.89 6.23 -2.75
N ILE A 90 -11.63 5.89 -3.04
CA ILE A 90 -11.11 5.76 -4.41
C ILE A 90 -11.87 4.69 -5.17
N LEU A 91 -12.00 3.48 -4.60
CA LEU A 91 -12.70 2.37 -5.22
C LEU A 91 -14.19 2.66 -5.43
N ASN A 92 -14.85 3.28 -4.45
CA ASN A 92 -16.24 3.71 -4.58
C ASN A 92 -16.42 4.72 -5.72
N LYS A 93 -15.50 5.70 -5.86
CA LYS A 93 -15.54 6.67 -6.95
C LYS A 93 -15.35 6.00 -8.31
N LEU A 94 -14.36 5.12 -8.46
CA LEU A 94 -14.11 4.37 -9.70
C LEU A 94 -15.29 3.47 -10.07
N THR A 95 -15.92 2.82 -9.09
CA THR A 95 -17.12 2.01 -9.28
C THR A 95 -18.28 2.85 -9.80
N THR A 96 -18.53 4.00 -9.17
CA THR A 96 -19.56 4.95 -9.58
C THR A 96 -19.32 5.48 -11.00
N GLU A 97 -18.08 5.84 -11.34
CA GLU A 97 -17.72 6.26 -12.69
C GLU A 97 -18.01 5.16 -13.71
N LYS A 98 -17.66 3.92 -13.39
CA LYS A 98 -17.93 2.77 -14.26
C LYS A 98 -19.42 2.51 -14.46
N GLU A 99 -20.21 2.50 -13.38
CA GLU A 99 -21.66 2.29 -13.42
C GLU A 99 -22.39 3.40 -14.20
N ALA A 100 -21.89 4.63 -14.12
CA ALA A 100 -22.36 5.76 -14.91
C ALA A 100 -21.91 5.70 -16.39
N GLY A 101 -21.11 4.72 -16.79
CA GLY A 101 -20.56 4.60 -18.14
C GLY A 101 -19.56 5.69 -18.48
N THR A 102 -18.93 6.31 -17.49
CA THR A 102 -17.91 7.36 -17.64
C THR A 102 -16.69 6.78 -18.35
N LYS A 103 -16.34 7.37 -19.50
CA LYS A 103 -15.15 6.95 -20.28
C LYS A 103 -13.87 7.62 -19.80
N THR A 104 -13.98 8.83 -19.27
CA THR A 104 -12.86 9.65 -18.80
C THR A 104 -13.14 10.19 -17.42
N GLY A 105 -12.41 9.70 -16.42
CA GLY A 105 -12.47 10.14 -15.02
C GLY A 105 -11.37 11.11 -14.64
N ASP A 106 -11.29 11.43 -13.35
CA ASP A 106 -10.28 12.33 -12.78
C ASP A 106 -9.18 11.58 -12.02
N ILE A 107 -9.31 10.26 -11.87
CA ILE A 107 -8.33 9.42 -11.19
C ILE A 107 -7.42 8.81 -12.25
N ASP A 108 -6.10 9.05 -12.12
CA ASP A 108 -5.13 8.51 -13.08
C ASP A 108 -4.29 7.40 -12.44
N VAL A 109 -3.48 7.71 -11.43
CA VAL A 109 -2.64 6.73 -10.71
C VAL A 109 -3.16 6.58 -9.28
N ILE A 110 -3.24 5.34 -8.81
CA ILE A 110 -3.64 5.00 -7.44
C ILE A 110 -2.57 4.15 -6.75
N TRP A 111 -2.40 4.38 -5.44
CA TRP A 111 -1.77 3.44 -4.54
C TRP A 111 -2.78 2.36 -4.18
N ILE A 112 -2.37 1.09 -4.21
CA ILE A 112 -3.27 -0.04 -3.98
C ILE A 112 -2.50 -1.24 -3.45
N ASN A 113 -3.17 -2.16 -2.77
CA ASN A 113 -2.66 -3.50 -2.43
C ASN A 113 -3.80 -4.44 -1.99
N GLY A 114 -3.48 -5.73 -1.91
CA GLY A 114 -4.24 -6.76 -1.22
C GLY A 114 -5.68 -6.91 -1.70
N GLU A 115 -6.61 -6.92 -0.75
CA GLU A 115 -8.05 -7.08 -1.03
C GLU A 115 -8.63 -5.94 -1.88
N ASN A 116 -8.01 -4.76 -1.81
CA ASN A 116 -8.39 -3.61 -2.62
C ASN A 116 -8.04 -3.85 -4.10
N PHE A 117 -6.85 -4.42 -4.36
CA PHE A 117 -6.47 -4.83 -5.70
C PHE A 117 -7.38 -5.95 -6.22
N TYR A 118 -7.66 -6.98 -5.41
CA TYR A 118 -8.60 -8.03 -5.76
C TYR A 118 -9.94 -7.44 -6.19
N THR A 119 -10.53 -6.56 -5.38
CA THR A 119 -11.81 -5.90 -5.66
C THR A 119 -11.76 -5.06 -6.94
N ALA A 120 -10.72 -4.23 -7.09
CA ALA A 120 -10.57 -3.38 -8.26
C ALA A 120 -10.39 -4.18 -9.56
N LYS A 121 -9.63 -5.27 -9.50
CA LYS A 121 -9.39 -6.15 -10.65
C LYS A 121 -10.65 -6.89 -11.06
N GLN A 122 -11.38 -7.51 -10.12
CA GLN A 122 -12.65 -8.19 -10.38
C GLN A 122 -13.69 -7.22 -10.97
N ALA A 123 -13.76 -6.03 -10.43
CA ALA A 123 -14.64 -4.98 -10.92
C ALA A 123 -14.12 -4.30 -12.21
N LYS A 124 -12.96 -4.70 -12.77
CA LYS A 124 -12.37 -4.13 -14.00
C LYS A 124 -12.23 -2.60 -13.93
N LEU A 125 -11.76 -2.10 -12.79
CA LEU A 125 -11.53 -0.68 -12.55
C LEU A 125 -10.14 -0.22 -12.98
N LEU A 126 -9.22 -1.15 -13.26
CA LEU A 126 -7.82 -0.88 -13.59
C LEU A 126 -7.54 -0.99 -15.09
N TYR A 127 -6.66 -0.14 -15.58
CA TYR A 127 -6.09 -0.20 -16.92
C TYR A 127 -4.83 -1.07 -16.91
N GLY A 128 -4.71 -1.99 -17.86
CA GLY A 128 -3.56 -2.88 -17.93
C GLY A 128 -3.66 -3.93 -19.02
N PRO A 129 -2.65 -4.79 -19.13
CA PRO A 129 -1.42 -4.85 -18.33
C PRO A 129 -0.44 -3.71 -18.64
N ILE A 130 0.19 -3.13 -17.60
CA ILE A 130 1.13 -2.00 -17.72
C ILE A 130 2.57 -2.35 -17.36
N ALA A 131 2.80 -3.31 -16.46
CA ALA A 131 4.09 -3.57 -15.83
C ALA A 131 5.23 -3.77 -16.84
N LYS A 132 4.98 -4.49 -17.94
CA LYS A 132 5.98 -4.72 -19.00
C LYS A 132 6.43 -3.45 -19.72
N ASN A 133 5.67 -2.36 -19.63
CA ASN A 133 5.98 -1.07 -20.23
C ASN A 133 6.65 -0.10 -19.23
N VAL A 134 6.84 -0.49 -17.96
CA VAL A 134 7.53 0.27 -16.93
C VAL A 134 9.00 -0.15 -16.90
N GLU A 135 9.90 0.76 -17.26
CA GLU A 135 11.35 0.46 -17.38
C GLU A 135 11.99 0.16 -16.02
N SER A 136 11.64 0.91 -14.97
CA SER A 136 12.12 0.69 -13.61
C SER A 136 11.76 -0.71 -13.10
N PHE A 137 10.53 -1.18 -13.38
CA PHE A 137 10.11 -2.54 -13.03
C PHE A 137 11.02 -3.61 -13.65
N LYS A 138 11.29 -3.49 -14.95
CA LYS A 138 12.14 -4.46 -15.67
C LYS A 138 13.60 -4.45 -15.20
N LYS A 139 14.11 -3.24 -14.90
CA LYS A 139 15.53 -3.03 -14.60
C LYS A 139 15.90 -3.27 -13.15
N LEU A 140 14.99 -3.01 -12.22
CA LEU A 140 15.30 -2.90 -10.79
C LEU A 140 14.60 -3.94 -9.92
N MET A 141 13.56 -4.61 -10.41
CA MET A 141 12.75 -5.51 -9.61
C MET A 141 12.85 -6.96 -10.10
N ASP A 142 12.66 -7.93 -9.22
CA ASP A 142 12.52 -9.33 -9.60
C ASP A 142 11.18 -9.54 -10.31
N VAL A 143 11.19 -9.48 -11.65
CA VAL A 143 9.99 -9.59 -12.49
C VAL A 143 9.35 -11.00 -12.43
N ASP A 144 10.12 -12.01 -12.01
CA ASP A 144 9.71 -13.39 -11.85
C ASP A 144 9.38 -13.76 -10.41
N GLY A 145 9.69 -12.90 -9.47
CA GLY A 145 9.45 -13.07 -8.05
C GLY A 145 7.98 -13.12 -7.67
N HIS A 146 7.72 -13.64 -6.50
CA HIS A 146 6.35 -13.81 -5.97
C HIS A 146 5.58 -12.47 -5.98
N ASN A 147 6.16 -11.42 -5.41
CA ASN A 147 5.54 -10.09 -5.26
C ASN A 147 5.35 -9.34 -6.59
N SER A 148 5.97 -9.78 -7.68
CA SER A 148 5.71 -9.28 -9.03
C SER A 148 4.61 -10.05 -9.77
N LYS A 149 4.22 -11.21 -9.23
CA LYS A 149 3.21 -12.11 -9.81
C LYS A 149 1.92 -12.18 -9.01
N TYR A 150 2.00 -11.98 -7.70
CA TYR A 150 0.86 -12.12 -6.79
C TYR A 150 0.81 -10.98 -5.77
N ASP A 151 -0.37 -10.46 -5.55
CA ASP A 151 -0.71 -9.58 -4.42
C ASP A 151 -1.79 -10.26 -3.58
N PHE A 152 -1.50 -10.55 -2.32
CA PHE A 152 -2.35 -11.33 -1.40
C PHE A 152 -2.96 -12.59 -2.08
N GLY A 153 -2.10 -13.38 -2.73
CA GLY A 153 -2.48 -14.59 -3.47
C GLY A 153 -3.23 -14.37 -4.79
N VAL A 154 -3.54 -13.13 -5.14
CA VAL A 154 -4.21 -12.77 -6.40
C VAL A 154 -3.17 -12.52 -7.49
N LYS A 155 -3.31 -13.17 -8.65
CA LYS A 155 -2.42 -12.90 -9.79
C LYS A 155 -2.50 -11.43 -10.20
N ILE A 156 -1.34 -10.78 -10.29
CA ILE A 156 -1.23 -9.37 -10.71
C ILE A 156 -1.52 -9.21 -12.21
N ASP A 157 -1.09 -10.15 -13.05
CA ASP A 157 -1.23 -10.11 -14.51
C ASP A 157 -0.74 -8.79 -15.13
N GLY A 158 0.18 -8.09 -14.44
CA GLY A 158 0.76 -6.83 -14.86
C GLY A 158 -0.13 -5.59 -14.73
N TYR A 159 -1.24 -5.66 -13.98
CA TYR A 159 -2.14 -4.51 -13.76
C TYR A 159 -1.63 -3.50 -12.73
N GLU A 160 -0.67 -3.89 -11.92
CA GLU A 160 -0.01 -3.04 -10.94
C GLU A 160 1.50 -3.27 -10.93
N VAL A 161 2.24 -2.36 -10.33
CA VAL A 161 3.71 -2.37 -10.24
C VAL A 161 4.11 -2.20 -8.79
N PRO A 162 5.03 -3.04 -8.25
CA PRO A 162 5.53 -2.89 -6.89
C PRO A 162 6.09 -1.48 -6.63
N TYR A 163 5.75 -0.91 -5.48
CA TYR A 163 6.07 0.47 -5.11
C TYR A 163 6.87 0.60 -3.82
N GLY A 164 6.70 -0.35 -2.90
CA GLY A 164 7.42 -0.37 -1.64
C GLY A 164 7.17 -1.65 -0.87
N SER A 165 8.20 -2.13 -0.17
CA SER A 165 8.11 -3.31 0.68
C SER A 165 7.46 -3.00 2.01
N ALA A 166 6.71 -3.95 2.54
CA ALA A 166 6.12 -3.91 3.87
C ALA A 166 6.23 -5.28 4.53
N GLN A 167 6.45 -5.30 5.85
CA GLN A 167 6.55 -6.52 6.65
C GLN A 167 6.13 -6.22 8.08
N LEU A 168 5.38 -7.11 8.70
CA LEU A 168 5.07 -6.99 10.11
C LEU A 168 6.36 -7.09 10.93
N VAL A 169 6.72 -6.03 11.63
CA VAL A 169 7.87 -5.97 12.52
C VAL A 169 7.41 -5.61 13.93
N PHE A 170 8.02 -6.25 14.91
CA PHE A 170 7.82 -5.94 16.32
C PHE A 170 8.86 -4.93 16.79
N ALA A 171 8.51 -4.16 17.81
CA ALA A 171 9.36 -3.20 18.49
C ALA A 171 9.38 -3.49 19.99
N GLY A 172 10.57 -3.48 20.60
CA GLY A 172 10.75 -3.66 22.03
C GLY A 172 11.96 -2.88 22.54
N ASP A 173 11.95 -2.51 23.81
CA ASP A 173 13.07 -1.84 24.47
C ASP A 173 14.07 -2.88 25.00
N LYS A 174 15.32 -2.86 24.53
CA LYS A 174 16.40 -3.74 25.03
C LYS A 174 16.63 -3.65 26.54
N GLU A 175 16.35 -2.50 27.15
CA GLU A 175 16.47 -2.34 28.59
C GLU A 175 15.37 -3.10 29.34
N THR A 176 14.24 -3.34 28.70
CA THR A 176 13.13 -4.18 29.21
C THR A 176 13.41 -5.66 28.92
N PHE A 177 13.77 -5.99 27.68
CA PHE A 177 14.02 -7.36 27.21
C PHE A 177 15.49 -7.78 27.36
N LYS A 178 16.03 -7.73 28.57
CA LYS A 178 17.45 -8.02 28.85
C LYS A 178 17.89 -9.45 28.47
N ASN A 179 16.96 -10.39 28.45
CA ASN A 179 17.19 -11.80 28.12
C ASN A 179 16.88 -12.15 26.66
N GLY A 180 16.60 -11.14 25.81
CA GLY A 180 16.17 -11.29 24.43
C GLY A 180 14.70 -11.04 24.22
N PHE A 181 14.31 -10.72 22.98
CA PHE A 181 12.91 -10.51 22.60
C PHE A 181 12.14 -11.83 22.49
N PRO A 182 10.82 -11.84 22.68
CA PRO A 182 9.99 -13.02 22.44
C PRO A 182 9.80 -13.25 20.92
N THR A 183 10.65 -14.09 20.33
CA THR A 183 10.71 -14.32 18.88
C THR A 183 9.84 -15.47 18.36
N ASP A 184 8.93 -15.96 19.17
CA ASP A 184 7.89 -16.92 18.79
C ASP A 184 6.67 -16.82 19.71
N THR A 185 5.60 -17.53 19.37
CA THR A 185 4.36 -17.55 20.16
C THR A 185 4.54 -18.16 21.56
N GLN A 186 5.46 -19.11 21.76
CA GLN A 186 5.71 -19.71 23.06
C GLN A 186 6.41 -18.72 23.99
N ALA A 187 7.46 -18.05 23.49
CA ALA A 187 8.19 -17.03 24.23
C ALA A 187 7.27 -15.83 24.54
N LEU A 188 6.40 -15.44 23.60
CA LEU A 188 5.43 -14.36 23.79
C LEU A 188 4.43 -14.69 24.91
N LEU A 189 3.89 -15.91 24.93
CA LEU A 189 2.98 -16.37 25.99
C LEU A 189 3.68 -16.44 27.36
N ALA A 190 4.93 -16.96 27.39
CA ALA A 190 5.71 -17.01 28.61
C ALA A 190 5.95 -15.60 29.16
N TYR A 191 6.36 -14.66 28.32
CA TYR A 191 6.54 -13.26 28.71
C TYR A 191 5.24 -12.64 29.23
N ALA A 192 4.13 -12.85 28.56
CA ALA A 192 2.83 -12.31 28.98
C ALA A 192 2.39 -12.85 30.34
N LYS A 193 2.64 -14.15 30.62
CA LYS A 193 2.35 -14.79 31.95
C LYS A 193 3.22 -14.21 33.07
N GLU A 194 4.50 -13.89 32.77
CA GLU A 194 5.43 -13.29 33.74
C GLU A 194 5.16 -11.80 33.96
N ASN A 195 4.65 -11.11 32.93
CA ASN A 195 4.40 -9.66 32.94
C ASN A 195 2.95 -9.33 32.52
N PRO A 196 1.95 -9.69 33.32
CA PRO A 196 0.54 -9.48 32.99
C PRO A 196 0.23 -8.01 32.69
N GLY A 197 -0.52 -7.75 31.62
CA GLY A 197 -0.93 -6.41 31.21
C GLY A 197 0.10 -5.65 30.41
N LYS A 198 1.27 -6.26 30.11
CA LYS A 198 2.36 -5.60 29.40
C LYS A 198 2.39 -5.85 27.89
N ILE A 199 1.48 -6.64 27.37
CA ILE A 199 1.31 -6.91 25.94
C ILE A 199 -0.13 -6.63 25.53
N THR A 200 -0.32 -6.11 24.34
CA THR A 200 -1.62 -6.03 23.64
C THR A 200 -1.40 -5.95 22.13
N TYR A 201 -2.48 -5.94 21.38
CA TYR A 201 -2.50 -5.74 19.93
C TYR A 201 -3.75 -4.94 19.53
N THR A 202 -3.77 -4.36 18.33
CA THR A 202 -4.95 -3.68 17.79
C THR A 202 -6.00 -4.69 17.37
N ALA A 203 -7.27 -4.38 17.58
CA ALA A 203 -8.35 -5.32 17.25
C ALA A 203 -8.58 -5.40 15.72
N PRO A 204 -8.70 -6.61 15.13
CA PRO A 204 -9.30 -6.71 13.81
C PRO A 204 -10.69 -6.04 13.73
N PRO A 205 -11.08 -5.41 12.62
CA PRO A 205 -10.43 -5.44 11.30
C PRO A 205 -9.36 -4.35 11.09
N GLU A 206 -8.83 -3.70 12.14
CA GLU A 206 -7.71 -2.79 11.96
C GLU A 206 -6.56 -3.53 11.24
N PHE A 207 -5.98 -2.90 10.21
CA PHE A 207 -5.08 -3.57 9.26
C PHE A 207 -3.89 -4.28 9.92
N THR A 208 -3.21 -3.60 10.85
CA THR A 208 -2.03 -4.18 11.53
C THR A 208 -2.42 -5.21 12.59
N GLY A 209 -3.57 -5.03 13.24
CA GLY A 209 -4.12 -6.01 14.17
C GLY A 209 -4.57 -7.29 13.48
N SER A 210 -5.21 -7.15 12.34
CA SER A 210 -5.54 -8.28 11.47
C SER A 210 -4.28 -9.02 11.02
N ALA A 211 -3.21 -8.29 10.65
CA ALA A 211 -1.91 -8.89 10.32
C ALA A 211 -1.26 -9.59 11.52
N PHE A 212 -1.31 -8.99 12.72
CA PHE A 212 -0.83 -9.64 13.93
C PHE A 212 -1.53 -10.99 14.19
N VAL A 213 -2.86 -11.02 14.11
CA VAL A 213 -3.64 -12.26 14.29
C VAL A 213 -3.25 -13.32 13.25
N ARG A 214 -3.13 -12.94 11.98
CA ARG A 214 -2.69 -13.85 10.92
C ARG A 214 -1.26 -14.37 11.16
N ASN A 215 -0.36 -13.49 11.62
CA ASN A 215 1.02 -13.88 11.95
C ASN A 215 1.06 -14.90 13.09
N ILE A 216 0.31 -14.70 14.17
CA ILE A 216 0.18 -15.68 15.26
C ILE A 216 -0.35 -17.01 14.74
N ILE A 217 -1.39 -17.00 13.92
CA ILE A 217 -1.93 -18.20 13.29
C ILE A 217 -0.87 -18.90 12.45
N CYS A 218 -0.14 -18.17 11.60
CA CYS A 218 0.92 -18.74 10.75
C CYS A 218 2.08 -19.29 11.57
N ASP A 219 2.47 -18.66 12.68
CA ASP A 219 3.53 -19.18 13.54
C ASP A 219 3.15 -20.53 14.18
N ILE A 220 1.88 -20.71 14.56
CA ILE A 220 1.38 -21.91 15.23
C ILE A 220 1.07 -23.01 14.23
N VAL A 221 0.32 -22.71 13.19
CA VAL A 221 -0.25 -23.68 12.25
C VAL A 221 0.70 -23.96 11.08
N GLY A 222 1.45 -22.94 10.65
CA GLY A 222 2.26 -22.91 9.45
C GLY A 222 1.51 -22.26 8.27
N TYR A 223 2.18 -21.33 7.58
CA TYR A 223 1.64 -20.59 6.43
C TYR A 223 1.06 -21.53 5.36
N ASP A 224 1.80 -22.57 4.96
CA ASP A 224 1.37 -23.49 3.89
C ASP A 224 0.02 -24.15 4.16
N LYS A 225 -0.27 -24.46 5.43
CA LYS A 225 -1.57 -25.04 5.83
C LYS A 225 -2.69 -24.03 5.75
N VAL A 226 -2.44 -22.78 6.15
CA VAL A 226 -3.42 -21.70 6.03
C VAL A 226 -3.69 -21.38 4.57
N GLU A 227 -2.64 -21.35 3.75
CA GLU A 227 -2.73 -21.10 2.31
C GLU A 227 -3.49 -22.24 1.57
N ALA A 228 -3.25 -23.49 1.94
CA ALA A 228 -3.94 -24.64 1.35
C ALA A 228 -5.39 -24.81 1.83
N ALA A 229 -5.81 -24.14 2.89
CA ALA A 229 -7.18 -24.24 3.40
C ALA A 229 -8.19 -23.67 2.39
N GLY A 230 -9.39 -24.23 2.33
CA GLY A 230 -10.49 -23.65 1.57
C GLY A 230 -10.93 -22.29 2.14
N ALA A 231 -11.48 -21.44 1.29
CA ALA A 231 -11.96 -20.09 1.65
C ALA A 231 -13.42 -20.09 2.15
N THR A 232 -13.82 -21.14 2.84
CA THR A 232 -15.09 -21.16 3.60
C THR A 232 -14.82 -21.04 5.10
N LYS A 233 -15.76 -20.48 5.82
CA LYS A 233 -15.64 -20.29 7.27
C LYS A 233 -15.36 -21.62 8.00
N GLU A 234 -16.04 -22.68 7.58
CA GLU A 234 -15.91 -24.00 8.20
C GLU A 234 -14.53 -24.65 7.93
N GLU A 235 -14.06 -24.62 6.68
CA GLU A 235 -12.78 -25.21 6.31
C GLU A 235 -11.63 -24.46 6.96
N LEU A 236 -11.66 -23.12 6.88
CA LEU A 236 -10.62 -22.28 7.44
C LEU A 236 -10.57 -22.39 8.98
N TYR A 237 -11.73 -22.41 9.66
CA TYR A 237 -11.79 -22.60 11.12
C TYR A 237 -11.11 -23.90 11.56
N LYS A 238 -11.34 -25.02 10.86
CA LYS A 238 -10.69 -26.31 11.19
C LYS A 238 -9.17 -26.20 11.19
N VAL A 239 -8.61 -25.41 10.30
CA VAL A 239 -7.15 -25.24 10.16
C VAL A 239 -6.61 -24.25 11.17
N ILE A 240 -7.26 -23.08 11.34
CA ILE A 240 -6.72 -21.99 12.16
C ILE A 240 -7.09 -22.07 13.64
N LYS A 241 -7.99 -22.98 14.02
CA LYS A 241 -8.45 -23.15 15.42
C LYS A 241 -7.31 -23.15 16.44
N PRO A 242 -6.17 -23.87 16.24
CA PRO A 242 -5.08 -23.83 17.21
C PRO A 242 -4.50 -22.42 17.44
N GLY A 243 -4.49 -21.58 16.44
CA GLY A 243 -4.10 -20.18 16.56
C GLY A 243 -5.11 -19.34 17.33
N LEU A 244 -6.42 -19.58 17.13
CA LEU A 244 -7.49 -18.93 17.90
C LEU A 244 -7.48 -19.38 19.35
N ASP A 245 -7.25 -20.69 19.60
CA ASP A 245 -7.09 -21.23 20.97
C ASP A 245 -5.92 -20.57 21.71
N TYR A 246 -4.78 -20.35 21.02
CA TYR A 246 -3.64 -19.61 21.57
C TYR A 246 -4.01 -18.17 21.93
N LEU A 247 -4.72 -17.47 21.05
CA LEU A 247 -5.16 -16.09 21.31
C LEU A 247 -6.08 -16.01 22.54
N ASN A 248 -6.89 -17.04 22.80
CA ASN A 248 -7.67 -17.17 24.05
C ASN A 248 -6.79 -17.52 25.24
N GLU A 249 -5.75 -18.34 25.09
CA GLU A 249 -4.82 -18.64 26.17
C GLU A 249 -4.04 -17.42 26.66
N ILE A 250 -3.58 -16.57 25.73
CA ILE A 250 -2.82 -15.35 26.07
C ILE A 250 -3.73 -14.22 26.57
N LYS A 251 -5.00 -14.17 26.17
CA LYS A 251 -5.96 -13.08 26.44
C LYS A 251 -6.00 -12.63 27.90
N PRO A 252 -6.07 -13.51 28.93
CA PRO A 252 -6.09 -13.08 30.35
C PRO A 252 -4.85 -12.34 30.82
N TYR A 253 -3.74 -12.44 30.09
CA TYR A 253 -2.45 -11.81 30.40
C TYR A 253 -2.20 -10.54 29.60
N LEU A 254 -3.08 -10.21 28.64
CA LEU A 254 -3.00 -8.98 27.86
C LEU A 254 -3.37 -7.75 28.70
N TRP A 255 -3.03 -6.58 28.20
CA TRP A 255 -3.48 -5.30 28.77
C TRP A 255 -5.00 -5.31 28.96
N GLN A 256 -5.47 -4.85 30.14
CA GLN A 256 -6.89 -4.92 30.51
C GLN A 256 -7.50 -6.33 30.41
N GLU A 257 -6.69 -7.38 30.58
CA GLU A 257 -7.15 -8.79 30.49
C GLU A 257 -7.78 -9.12 29.12
N GLY A 258 -7.38 -8.40 28.05
CA GLY A 258 -7.97 -8.57 26.72
C GLY A 258 -9.45 -8.18 26.61
N LYS A 259 -9.97 -7.39 27.55
CA LYS A 259 -11.35 -6.87 27.50
C LYS A 259 -11.49 -5.68 26.55
N THR A 260 -10.40 -4.97 26.33
CA THR A 260 -10.30 -3.86 25.39
C THR A 260 -8.99 -3.95 24.62
N TYR A 261 -8.97 -3.34 23.44
CA TYR A 261 -7.82 -3.31 22.54
C TYR A 261 -7.59 -1.90 22.02
N PRO A 262 -6.34 -1.49 21.75
CA PRO A 262 -6.07 -0.25 21.00
C PRO A 262 -6.80 -0.29 19.66
N THR A 263 -7.26 0.86 19.20
CA THR A 263 -8.04 0.99 17.97
C THR A 263 -7.18 1.28 16.74
N THR A 264 -5.95 1.74 16.96
CA THR A 264 -5.01 2.09 15.90
C THR A 264 -3.57 1.75 16.30
N THR A 265 -2.70 1.55 15.31
CA THR A 265 -1.25 1.40 15.54
C THR A 265 -0.67 2.65 16.24
N ALA A 266 -1.18 3.83 15.94
CA ALA A 266 -0.72 5.06 16.60
C ALA A 266 -1.02 5.06 18.11
N GLU A 267 -2.20 4.54 18.52
CA GLU A 267 -2.53 4.36 19.93
C GLU A 267 -1.61 3.32 20.59
N LEU A 268 -1.36 2.19 19.92
CA LEU A 268 -0.42 1.17 20.38
C LEU A 268 0.98 1.74 20.61
N ASP A 269 1.49 2.56 19.69
CA ASP A 269 2.78 3.25 19.80
C ASP A 269 2.82 4.21 21.00
N GLN A 270 1.75 4.97 21.22
CA GLN A 270 1.66 5.86 22.37
C GLN A 270 1.68 5.10 23.69
N MET A 271 0.98 3.98 23.77
CA MET A 271 1.01 3.10 24.94
C MET A 271 2.41 2.53 25.20
N PHE A 272 3.11 2.10 24.15
CA PHE A 272 4.48 1.63 24.23
C PHE A 272 5.44 2.75 24.67
N ALA A 273 5.40 3.90 24.04
CA ALA A 273 6.22 5.07 24.37
C ALA A 273 6.02 5.54 25.83
N ALA A 274 4.78 5.44 26.34
CA ALA A 274 4.43 5.75 27.73
C ALA A 274 4.79 4.64 28.74
N GLY A 275 5.32 3.48 28.28
CA GLY A 275 5.67 2.35 29.14
C GLY A 275 4.44 1.61 29.73
N GLN A 276 3.26 1.80 29.17
CA GLN A 276 2.06 1.06 29.58
C GLN A 276 2.16 -0.40 29.12
N ILE A 277 2.71 -0.62 27.94
CA ILE A 277 3.02 -1.93 27.36
C ILE A 277 4.49 -1.98 26.96
N ASP A 278 5.04 -3.17 26.77
CA ASP A 278 6.47 -3.41 26.55
C ASP A 278 6.80 -3.71 25.08
N MET A 279 5.79 -3.91 24.25
CA MET A 279 5.92 -4.16 22.82
C MET A 279 4.97 -3.28 22.00
N SER A 280 5.44 -2.83 20.85
CA SER A 280 4.62 -2.34 19.75
C SER A 280 4.91 -3.15 18.47
N TYR A 281 4.20 -2.89 17.39
CA TYR A 281 4.48 -3.45 16.08
C TYR A 281 3.91 -2.56 14.98
N SER A 282 4.41 -2.76 13.78
CA SER A 282 3.94 -2.04 12.60
C SER A 282 4.13 -2.90 11.35
N TYR A 283 3.43 -2.54 10.29
CA TYR A 283 3.67 -3.13 8.97
C TYR A 283 4.79 -2.40 8.18
N SER A 284 5.38 -1.36 8.76
CA SER A 284 6.55 -0.67 8.23
C SER A 284 7.84 -1.24 8.82
N GLN A 285 8.67 -1.85 7.99
CA GLN A 285 9.95 -2.44 8.38
C GLN A 285 10.88 -1.42 9.07
N MET A 286 10.74 -0.14 8.73
CA MET A 286 11.56 0.94 9.26
C MET A 286 10.89 1.72 10.40
N HIS A 287 9.83 1.18 10.97
CA HIS A 287 9.02 1.83 12.00
C HIS A 287 9.85 2.34 13.19
N VAL A 288 10.69 1.47 13.74
CA VAL A 288 11.56 1.86 14.88
C VAL A 288 12.52 2.96 14.50
N ALA A 289 13.14 2.91 13.30
CA ALA A 289 14.03 3.96 12.83
C ALA A 289 13.31 5.31 12.74
N GLN A 290 12.10 5.31 12.20
CA GLN A 290 11.29 6.51 12.10
C GLN A 290 10.92 7.06 13.48
N LYS A 291 10.40 6.23 14.39
CA LYS A 291 9.99 6.63 15.73
C LYS A 291 11.15 7.10 16.61
N ARG A 292 12.32 6.49 16.46
CA ARG A 292 13.56 6.98 17.11
C ARG A 292 14.02 8.32 16.56
N SER A 293 13.99 8.49 15.23
CA SER A 293 14.31 9.77 14.58
C SER A 293 13.40 10.92 15.02
N ASP A 294 12.13 10.62 15.22
CA ASP A 294 11.11 11.58 15.65
C ASP A 294 11.09 11.78 17.18
N ASN A 295 11.98 11.10 17.92
CA ASN A 295 12.08 11.09 19.40
C ASN A 295 10.80 10.59 20.09
N GLU A 296 10.00 9.78 19.42
CA GLU A 296 8.82 9.15 20.00
C GLU A 296 9.18 7.86 20.76
N PHE A 297 10.16 7.08 20.25
CA PHE A 297 10.67 5.90 20.93
C PHE A 297 12.07 6.17 21.53
N LYS A 298 12.42 5.42 22.59
CA LYS A 298 13.75 5.47 23.17
C LYS A 298 14.80 4.97 22.17
N GLN A 299 16.04 5.46 22.30
CA GLN A 299 17.15 5.01 21.46
C GLN A 299 17.54 3.52 21.70
N SER A 300 17.13 2.94 22.83
CA SER A 300 17.28 1.52 23.15
C SER A 300 16.20 0.62 22.55
N THR A 301 15.17 1.18 21.88
CA THR A 301 14.16 0.42 21.16
C THR A 301 14.74 -0.20 19.91
N GLU A 302 14.49 -1.49 19.69
CA GLU A 302 14.92 -2.20 18.47
C GLU A 302 13.78 -3.01 17.85
N SER A 303 13.89 -3.23 16.55
CA SER A 303 12.98 -4.13 15.83
C SER A 303 13.38 -5.59 16.02
N PHE A 304 12.40 -6.48 16.01
CA PHE A 304 12.61 -7.92 15.94
C PHE A 304 11.53 -8.62 15.13
N LEU A 305 11.80 -9.84 14.71
CA LEU A 305 10.88 -10.70 13.97
C LEU A 305 10.72 -12.03 14.71
N PHE A 306 9.67 -12.76 14.39
CA PHE A 306 9.56 -14.15 14.84
C PHE A 306 10.56 -15.03 14.08
N ASP A 307 11.01 -16.10 14.72
CA ASP A 307 12.03 -17.01 14.17
C ASP A 307 11.57 -17.70 12.88
N LYS A 308 10.30 -18.06 12.80
CA LYS A 308 9.70 -18.62 11.59
C LYS A 308 9.37 -17.56 10.52
N GLY A 309 9.59 -16.29 10.83
CA GLY A 309 9.28 -15.17 9.96
C GLY A 309 8.00 -14.42 10.35
N THR A 310 7.76 -13.34 9.63
CA THR A 310 6.56 -12.50 9.76
C THR A 310 5.95 -12.19 8.41
N ILE A 311 4.65 -11.96 8.41
CA ILE A 311 3.89 -11.65 7.20
C ILE A 311 4.44 -10.40 6.53
N ALA A 312 4.65 -10.50 5.22
CA ALA A 312 5.19 -9.44 4.38
C ALA A 312 4.40 -9.31 3.08
N ASN A 313 4.32 -8.10 2.57
CA ASN A 313 3.72 -7.80 1.28
C ASN A 313 4.43 -6.64 0.57
N GLN A 314 3.87 -6.26 -0.57
CA GLN A 314 4.23 -5.03 -1.27
C GLN A 314 3.02 -4.09 -1.26
N SER A 315 3.30 -2.80 -1.35
CA SER A 315 2.34 -1.84 -1.88
C SER A 315 2.62 -1.60 -3.35
N TYR A 316 1.59 -1.24 -4.11
CA TYR A 316 1.64 -1.16 -5.56
C TYR A 316 1.10 0.17 -6.08
N LEU A 317 1.39 0.44 -7.36
CA LEU A 317 0.80 1.51 -8.14
C LEU A 317 0.05 0.93 -9.32
N ALA A 318 -1.16 1.42 -9.56
CA ALA A 318 -2.00 1.03 -10.69
C ALA A 318 -2.57 2.25 -11.41
N ILE A 319 -3.02 2.07 -12.66
CA ILE A 319 -3.68 3.10 -13.45
C ILE A 319 -5.19 2.82 -13.47
N ALA A 320 -5.98 3.85 -13.20
CA ALA A 320 -7.43 3.75 -13.30
C ALA A 320 -7.87 3.54 -14.76
N ASN A 321 -8.85 2.66 -14.98
CA ASN A 321 -9.34 2.38 -16.33
C ASN A 321 -9.96 3.61 -17.02
N THR A 322 -10.55 4.51 -16.23
CA THR A 322 -11.16 5.77 -16.68
C THR A 322 -10.15 6.91 -16.85
N SER A 323 -8.86 6.71 -16.56
CA SER A 323 -7.83 7.72 -16.80
C SER A 323 -7.80 8.16 -18.28
N LYS A 324 -7.75 9.46 -18.51
CA LYS A 324 -7.62 10.07 -19.84
C LYS A 324 -6.17 10.35 -20.25
N VAL A 325 -5.22 10.15 -19.32
CA VAL A 325 -3.79 10.45 -19.47
C VAL A 325 -2.92 9.24 -19.13
N LYS A 326 -3.29 8.09 -19.67
CA LYS A 326 -2.64 6.80 -19.37
C LYS A 326 -1.13 6.80 -19.68
N ALA A 327 -0.70 7.58 -20.68
CA ALA A 327 0.70 7.72 -21.02
C ALA A 327 1.48 8.44 -19.91
N GLY A 328 1.02 9.60 -19.47
CA GLY A 328 1.61 10.31 -18.35
C GLY A 328 1.51 9.54 -17.04
N ALA A 329 0.41 8.79 -16.82
CA ALA A 329 0.25 7.91 -15.68
C ALA A 329 1.32 6.80 -15.63
N LEU A 330 1.65 6.19 -16.77
CA LEU A 330 2.71 5.19 -16.87
C LEU A 330 4.09 5.80 -16.59
N LEU A 331 4.36 7.01 -17.11
CA LEU A 331 5.60 7.74 -16.81
C LEU A 331 5.70 8.10 -15.33
N LEU A 332 4.60 8.49 -14.69
CA LEU A 332 4.57 8.77 -13.25
C LEU A 332 4.90 7.52 -12.44
N ILE A 333 4.31 6.36 -12.75
CA ILE A 333 4.65 5.09 -12.10
C ILE A 333 6.14 4.78 -12.28
N ASN A 334 6.68 4.94 -13.50
CA ASN A 334 8.09 4.70 -13.76
C ASN A 334 9.01 5.62 -12.95
N GLU A 335 8.66 6.90 -12.82
CA GLU A 335 9.43 7.83 -11.99
C GLU A 335 9.34 7.50 -10.50
N MET A 336 8.13 7.23 -9.99
CA MET A 336 7.92 6.87 -8.59
C MET A 336 8.65 5.58 -8.18
N THR A 337 8.93 4.71 -9.14
CA THR A 337 9.65 3.43 -8.94
C THR A 337 11.08 3.46 -9.49
N SER A 338 11.57 4.64 -9.90
CA SER A 338 12.96 4.80 -10.36
C SER A 338 13.96 4.67 -9.20
N GLU A 339 15.18 4.28 -9.50
CA GLU A 339 16.26 4.16 -8.51
C GLU A 339 16.48 5.46 -7.74
N SER A 340 16.58 6.58 -8.46
CA SER A 340 16.83 7.89 -7.85
C SER A 340 15.70 8.34 -6.92
N ALA A 341 14.44 8.16 -7.32
CA ALA A 341 13.30 8.54 -6.51
C ALA A 341 13.14 7.66 -5.27
N GLN A 342 13.35 6.34 -5.42
CA GLN A 342 13.25 5.38 -4.31
C GLN A 342 14.41 5.52 -3.31
N LEU A 343 15.64 5.81 -3.75
CA LEU A 343 16.75 6.12 -2.84
C LEU A 343 16.46 7.38 -2.00
N LYS A 344 15.79 8.38 -2.59
CA LYS A 344 15.33 9.54 -1.83
C LYS A 344 14.23 9.17 -0.83
N LYS A 345 13.28 8.32 -1.22
CA LYS A 345 12.22 7.84 -0.34
C LYS A 345 12.75 7.05 0.86
N ALA A 346 13.90 6.38 0.69
CA ALA A 346 14.58 5.66 1.76
C ALA A 346 15.26 6.56 2.82
N GLU A 347 15.39 7.87 2.59
CA GLU A 347 15.96 8.80 3.56
C GLU A 347 14.99 9.07 4.72
N ALA A 348 15.53 9.39 5.91
CA ALA A 348 14.78 9.74 7.12
C ALA A 348 13.68 10.78 6.89
N LYS A 349 13.99 11.80 6.09
CA LYS A 349 13.08 12.88 5.73
C LYS A 349 11.77 12.36 5.13
N TYR A 350 11.82 11.26 4.40
CA TYR A 350 10.69 10.69 3.67
C TYR A 350 10.20 9.35 4.22
N GLY A 351 10.61 9.01 5.46
CA GLY A 351 10.04 7.91 6.21
C GLY A 351 10.77 6.57 6.11
N TYR A 352 12.01 6.54 5.62
CA TYR A 352 12.84 5.31 5.55
C TYR A 352 12.19 4.15 4.79
N SER A 353 11.43 4.41 3.73
CA SER A 353 10.78 3.33 2.96
C SER A 353 11.80 2.38 2.33
N ILE A 354 11.53 1.07 2.38
CA ILE A 354 12.34 0.07 1.68
C ILE A 354 11.86 -0.05 0.23
N PRO A 355 12.76 0.19 -0.75
CA PRO A 355 12.43 0.01 -2.17
C PRO A 355 12.09 -1.45 -2.50
N PRO A 356 11.20 -1.72 -3.46
CA PRO A 356 10.87 -3.07 -3.90
C PRO A 356 11.91 -3.61 -4.91
N PHE A 357 13.17 -3.32 -4.66
CA PHE A 357 14.26 -3.66 -5.59
C PHE A 357 14.77 -5.08 -5.36
N ASP A 358 15.22 -5.68 -6.44
CA ASP A 358 16.01 -6.91 -6.44
C ASP A 358 17.49 -6.52 -6.22
N PRO A 359 18.09 -6.90 -5.09
CA PRO A 359 19.47 -6.54 -4.79
C PRO A 359 20.47 -6.99 -5.88
N ASP A 360 20.17 -8.10 -6.58
CA ASP A 360 21.04 -8.64 -7.64
C ASP A 360 21.02 -7.78 -8.91
N LYS A 361 20.01 -6.91 -9.05
CA LYS A 361 19.90 -5.96 -10.17
C LYS A 361 20.46 -4.59 -9.89
N LEU A 362 20.80 -4.31 -8.63
CA LEU A 362 21.36 -3.02 -8.23
C LEU A 362 22.89 -3.01 -8.38
N SER A 363 23.44 -1.81 -8.55
CA SER A 363 24.88 -1.63 -8.42
C SER A 363 25.34 -1.86 -6.99
N GLU A 364 26.59 -2.26 -6.79
CA GLU A 364 27.21 -2.36 -5.47
C GLU A 364 27.12 -1.03 -4.69
N GLU A 365 27.30 0.10 -5.38
CA GLU A 365 27.15 1.44 -4.81
C GLU A 365 25.74 1.69 -4.27
N THR A 366 24.71 1.31 -5.02
CA THR A 366 23.29 1.49 -4.61
C THR A 366 22.93 0.59 -3.43
N ASN A 367 23.37 -0.68 -3.46
CA ASN A 367 23.18 -1.60 -2.34
C ASN A 367 23.88 -1.09 -1.07
N GLN A 368 25.10 -0.56 -1.20
CA GLN A 368 25.83 0.02 -0.07
C GLN A 368 25.11 1.28 0.48
N LYS A 369 24.61 2.15 -0.37
CA LYS A 369 23.82 3.32 0.05
C LYS A 369 22.59 2.94 0.85
N LEU A 370 21.83 1.94 0.40
CA LEU A 370 20.66 1.45 1.14
C LEU A 370 21.06 0.86 2.50
N THR A 371 22.11 0.05 2.53
CA THR A 371 22.64 -0.51 3.76
C THR A 371 23.06 0.58 4.77
N ASP A 372 23.75 1.61 4.29
CA ASP A 372 24.22 2.70 5.15
C ASP A 372 23.08 3.57 5.69
N LEU A 373 22.00 3.76 4.91
CA LEU A 373 20.81 4.49 5.35
C LEU A 373 20.11 3.82 6.55
N TYR A 374 20.13 2.49 6.60
CA TYR A 374 19.43 1.73 7.64
C TYR A 374 20.33 1.31 8.81
N LYS A 375 21.63 1.46 8.65
CA LYS A 375 22.62 1.06 9.66
C LYS A 375 22.45 1.86 10.98
N ASN A 376 22.51 1.16 12.10
CA ASN A 376 22.42 1.74 13.45
C ASN A 376 21.09 2.46 13.78
N GLN A 377 20.05 2.18 13.02
CA GLN A 377 18.73 2.78 13.23
C GLN A 377 17.84 1.98 14.20
N GLY A 378 18.35 0.90 14.79
CA GLY A 378 17.58 0.00 15.68
C GLY A 378 16.64 -0.93 14.89
N VAL A 379 16.90 -1.12 13.62
CA VAL A 379 16.18 -2.05 12.74
C VAL A 379 17.09 -3.19 12.32
N LEU A 380 16.49 -4.27 11.87
CA LEU A 380 17.17 -5.43 11.31
C LEU A 380 17.83 -5.08 9.97
N SER A 381 18.82 -5.87 9.56
CA SER A 381 19.38 -5.76 8.21
C SER A 381 18.35 -6.12 7.15
N LEU A 382 18.55 -5.61 5.92
CA LEU A 382 17.68 -5.96 4.79
C LEU A 382 17.68 -7.48 4.54
N GLU A 383 18.83 -8.12 4.69
CA GLU A 383 19.01 -9.57 4.53
C GLU A 383 18.15 -10.33 5.55
N GLU A 384 18.26 -10.02 6.87
CA GLU A 384 17.47 -10.67 7.92
C GLU A 384 15.96 -10.46 7.69
N MET A 385 15.55 -9.26 7.25
CA MET A 385 14.14 -8.99 6.93
C MET A 385 13.66 -9.83 5.75
N GLN A 386 14.44 -9.95 4.69
CA GLN A 386 14.08 -10.74 3.50
C GLN A 386 14.00 -12.24 3.79
N GLU A 387 14.98 -12.79 4.52
CA GLU A 387 15.00 -14.21 4.88
C GLU A 387 13.81 -14.65 5.74
N LYS A 388 13.25 -13.72 6.51
CA LYS A 388 12.13 -13.98 7.44
C LYS A 388 10.79 -13.46 6.91
N GLN A 389 10.61 -13.36 5.59
CA GLN A 389 9.31 -13.01 5.01
C GLN A 389 8.39 -14.22 4.84
N ILE A 390 7.20 -14.13 5.38
CA ILE A 390 6.08 -15.02 5.09
C ILE A 390 5.13 -14.27 4.14
N PRO A 391 4.72 -14.84 3.01
CA PRO A 391 3.75 -14.20 2.14
C PRO A 391 2.43 -13.92 2.88
N GLU A 392 1.69 -12.90 2.45
CA GLU A 392 0.36 -12.62 2.98
C GLU A 392 -0.63 -13.72 2.55
N VAL A 393 -1.59 -14.03 3.40
CA VAL A 393 -2.64 -14.99 3.07
C VAL A 393 -3.56 -14.44 1.97
N GLN A 394 -4.26 -15.33 1.26
CA GLN A 394 -5.18 -14.94 0.19
C GLN A 394 -6.21 -13.92 0.67
N ALA A 395 -6.42 -12.87 -0.12
CA ALA A 395 -7.30 -11.74 0.18
C ALA A 395 -8.70 -12.17 0.64
N GLU A 396 -9.28 -13.19 -0.01
CA GLU A 396 -10.62 -13.72 0.32
C GLU A 396 -10.72 -14.38 1.70
N LYS A 397 -9.59 -14.82 2.28
CA LYS A 397 -9.55 -15.45 3.60
C LYS A 397 -9.48 -14.45 4.75
N ILE A 398 -9.00 -13.24 4.50
CA ILE A 398 -8.80 -12.21 5.53
C ILE A 398 -10.10 -11.88 6.28
N PRO A 399 -11.20 -11.49 5.61
CA PRO A 399 -12.44 -11.17 6.32
C PRO A 399 -13.03 -12.39 7.05
N ILE A 400 -12.72 -13.61 6.60
CA ILE A 400 -13.16 -14.83 7.27
C ILE A 400 -12.37 -15.03 8.58
N ILE A 401 -11.05 -14.84 8.55
CA ILE A 401 -10.19 -14.91 9.75
C ILE A 401 -10.62 -13.85 10.77
N GLU A 402 -10.88 -12.64 10.35
CA GLU A 402 -11.37 -11.55 11.20
C GLU A 402 -12.73 -11.87 11.84
N SER A 403 -13.65 -12.43 11.06
CA SER A 403 -14.95 -12.90 11.55
C SER A 403 -14.79 -14.01 12.60
N LEU A 404 -13.89 -14.98 12.35
CA LEU A 404 -13.60 -16.07 13.28
C LEU A 404 -12.92 -15.57 14.55
N TRP A 405 -11.98 -14.62 14.45
CA TRP A 405 -11.39 -13.97 15.60
C TRP A 405 -12.44 -13.26 16.46
N LYS A 406 -13.32 -12.49 15.82
CA LYS A 406 -14.41 -11.80 16.53
C LYS A 406 -15.33 -12.76 17.26
N GLU A 407 -15.66 -13.88 16.64
CA GLU A 407 -16.56 -14.89 17.21
C GLU A 407 -15.94 -15.69 18.34
N HIS A 408 -14.68 -16.13 18.16
CA HIS A 408 -14.02 -17.09 19.03
C HIS A 408 -12.95 -16.50 19.96
N VAL A 409 -12.60 -15.24 19.83
CA VAL A 409 -11.61 -14.58 20.69
C VAL A 409 -12.19 -13.33 21.35
N LEU A 410 -12.81 -12.43 20.59
CA LEU A 410 -13.32 -11.19 21.17
C LEU A 410 -14.55 -11.44 22.05
N ASN A 411 -15.48 -12.27 21.59
CA ASN A 411 -16.78 -12.50 22.27
C ASN A 411 -16.74 -13.66 23.29
N GLU A 412 -15.65 -14.39 23.41
CA GLU A 412 -15.38 -15.35 24.47
C GLU A 412 -14.60 -14.67 25.61
#